data_865c410a974ceb6d423456bfc06ec275
#
_entry.id   865c410a974ceb6d423456bfc06ec275
#
_cell.length_a   1.000
_cell.length_b   1.000
_cell.length_c   1.000
_cell.angle_alpha   90.00
_cell.angle_beta   90.00
_cell.angle_gamma   90.00
#
_symmetry.space_group_name_H-M   'P 1'
#
loop_
_entity.id
_entity.type
_entity.pdbx_description
1 polymer ?
#
loop_
_entity_poly.entity_id
_entity_poly.type
_entity_poly.pdbx_seq_one_letter_code
_entity_poly.pdbx_strand_id
1 'polypeptide(L)' 'MYREKIDTLQAAEERLLAQKTAAQNAAAEQVRQAEKDGAALIAAAQEAARRTAAEALRQAEAQADTERQ' A
#
# COMPACT_ATOMS: atom_id res chain seq x y z
N MET A 1 -50.43 10.01 3.82
CA MET A 1 -49.83 10.06 5.15
C MET A 1 -49.04 8.77 5.47
N TYR A 2 -49.70 7.63 5.40
CA TYR A 2 -49.04 6.37 5.69
C TYR A 2 -47.92 6.03 4.67
N ARG A 3 -48.17 6.26 3.38
CA ARG A 3 -47.21 6.05 2.30
C ARG A 3 -46.01 6.95 2.42
N GLU A 4 -46.20 8.20 2.79
CA GLU A 4 -45.12 9.18 2.92
C GLU A 4 -44.12 8.77 3.99
N LYS A 5 -44.58 8.21 5.11
CA LYS A 5 -43.71 7.72 6.17
C LYS A 5 -42.91 6.50 5.74
N ILE A 6 -43.53 5.59 4.98
CA ILE A 6 -42.83 4.41 4.43
C ILE A 6 -41.80 4.82 3.41
N ASP A 7 -42.12 5.76 2.50
CA ASP A 7 -41.20 6.24 1.49
C ASP A 7 -40.01 6.95 2.14
N THR A 8 -40.24 7.72 3.20
CA THR A 8 -39.14 8.39 3.94
C THR A 8 -38.24 7.36 4.62
N LEU A 9 -38.81 6.31 5.21
CA LEU A 9 -38.06 5.26 5.85
C LEU A 9 -37.21 4.49 4.82
N GLN A 10 -37.81 4.14 3.67
CA GLN A 10 -37.09 3.46 2.60
C GLN A 10 -35.93 4.32 2.08
N ALA A 11 -36.15 5.63 1.89
CA ALA A 11 -35.11 6.53 1.46
C ALA A 11 -33.98 6.60 2.47
N ALA A 12 -34.30 6.60 3.77
CA ALA A 12 -33.30 6.58 4.84
C ALA A 12 -32.50 5.27 4.83
N GLU A 13 -33.17 4.13 4.65
CA GLU A 13 -32.51 2.83 4.57
C GLU A 13 -31.58 2.73 3.38
N GLU A 14 -32.02 3.20 2.21
CA GLU A 14 -31.22 3.23 0.99
C GLU A 14 -29.98 4.10 1.16
N ARG A 15 -30.16 5.24 1.84
CA ARG A 15 -29.04 6.16 2.11
C ARG A 15 -28.03 5.52 3.05
N LEU A 16 -28.47 4.86 4.10
CA LEU A 16 -27.61 4.15 5.04
C LEU A 16 -26.85 3.02 4.34
N LEU A 17 -27.53 2.26 3.48
CA LEU A 17 -26.90 1.19 2.72
C LEU A 17 -25.84 1.75 1.76
N ALA A 18 -26.15 2.85 1.07
CA ALA A 18 -25.20 3.51 0.16
C ALA A 18 -23.98 4.01 0.93
N GLN A 19 -24.17 4.61 2.12
CA GLN A 19 -23.08 5.06 2.96
C GLN A 19 -22.21 3.89 3.43
N LYS A 20 -22.83 2.79 3.83
CA LYS A 20 -22.11 1.58 4.25
C LYS A 20 -21.26 1.03 3.10
N THR A 21 -21.85 0.92 1.90
CA THR A 21 -21.14 0.43 0.72
C THR A 21 -19.97 1.35 0.37
N ALA A 22 -20.19 2.66 0.40
CA ALA A 22 -19.13 3.63 0.12
C ALA A 22 -17.98 3.52 1.14
N ALA A 23 -18.33 3.34 2.42
CA ALA A 23 -17.32 3.18 3.48
C ALA A 23 -16.52 1.89 3.30
N GLN A 24 -17.19 0.80 2.95
CA GLN A 24 -16.52 -0.49 2.68
C GLN A 24 -15.58 -0.39 1.49
N ASN A 25 -16.03 0.27 0.41
CA ASN A 25 -15.21 0.46 -0.77
C ASN A 25 -13.99 1.36 -0.49
N ALA A 26 -14.19 2.41 0.29
CA ALA A 26 -13.10 3.29 0.69
C ALA A 26 -12.07 2.54 1.55
N ALA A 27 -12.53 1.72 2.49
CA ALA A 27 -11.64 0.91 3.33
C ALA A 27 -10.86 -0.10 2.50
N ALA A 28 -11.51 -0.78 1.54
CA ALA A 28 -10.86 -1.73 0.66
C ALA A 28 -9.79 -1.04 -0.19
N GLU A 29 -10.08 0.17 -0.68
CA GLU A 29 -9.11 0.96 -1.47
C GLU A 29 -7.92 1.38 -0.62
N GLN A 30 -8.14 1.75 0.65
CA GLN A 30 -7.05 2.10 1.56
C GLN A 30 -6.14 0.90 1.82
N VAL A 31 -6.72 -0.28 2.02
CA VAL A 31 -5.94 -1.51 2.21
C VAL A 31 -5.12 -1.82 0.95
N ARG A 32 -5.75 -1.74 -0.22
CA ARG A 32 -5.08 -1.98 -1.49
C ARG A 32 -3.91 -1.02 -1.69
N GLN A 33 -4.10 0.26 -1.37
CA GLN A 33 -3.06 1.27 -1.50
C GLN A 33 -1.92 1.00 -0.50
N ALA A 34 -2.25 0.62 0.73
CA ALA A 34 -1.25 0.29 1.75
C ALA A 34 -0.42 -0.93 1.33
N GLU A 35 -1.05 -1.96 0.76
CA GLU A 35 -0.34 -3.13 0.25
C GLU A 35 0.61 -2.76 -0.88
N LYS A 36 0.15 -1.92 -1.79
CA LYS A 36 0.97 -1.42 -2.90
C LYS A 36 2.16 -0.61 -2.41
N ASP A 37 1.91 0.31 -1.47
CA ASP A 37 2.96 1.13 -0.88
C ASP A 37 3.96 0.27 -0.11
N GLY A 38 3.47 -0.72 0.63
CA GLY A 38 4.32 -1.66 1.34
C GLY A 38 5.21 -2.47 0.41
N ALA A 39 4.65 -2.97 -0.69
CA ALA A 39 5.41 -3.71 -1.69
C ALA A 39 6.49 -2.83 -2.33
N ALA A 40 6.17 -1.57 -2.64
CA ALA A 40 7.14 -0.62 -3.20
C ALA A 40 8.26 -0.32 -2.20
N LEU A 41 7.93 -0.20 -0.93
CA LEU A 41 8.90 0.04 0.13
C LEU A 41 9.88 -1.14 0.28
N ILE A 42 9.34 -2.36 0.27
CA ILE A 42 10.15 -3.58 0.33
C ILE A 42 11.08 -3.67 -0.88
N ALA A 43 10.55 -3.42 -2.09
CA ALA A 43 11.36 -3.44 -3.31
C ALA A 43 12.49 -2.41 -3.26
N ALA A 44 12.20 -1.20 -2.77
CA ALA A 44 13.21 -0.16 -2.62
C ALA A 44 14.28 -0.55 -1.60
N ALA A 45 13.89 -1.17 -0.48
CA ALA A 45 14.84 -1.62 0.53
C ALA A 45 15.73 -2.75 0.01
N GLN A 46 15.17 -3.68 -0.76
CA GLN A 46 15.93 -4.76 -1.39
C GLN A 46 16.94 -4.23 -2.39
N GLU A 47 16.53 -3.25 -3.20
CA GLU A 47 17.44 -2.62 -4.17
C GLU A 47 18.56 -1.85 -3.47
N ALA A 48 18.25 -1.13 -2.40
CA ALA A 48 19.25 -0.42 -1.60
C ALA A 48 20.26 -1.40 -0.99
N ALA A 49 19.78 -2.52 -0.45
CA ALA A 49 20.64 -3.56 0.11
C ALA A 49 21.54 -4.18 -0.96
N ARG A 50 21.00 -4.40 -2.14
CA ARG A 50 21.76 -4.95 -3.27
C ARG A 50 22.88 -4.01 -3.68
N ARG A 51 22.61 -2.71 -3.76
CA ARG A 51 23.63 -1.69 -4.07
C ARG A 51 24.71 -1.61 -3.00
N THR A 52 24.30 -1.67 -1.73
CA THR A 52 25.26 -1.65 -0.62
C THR A 52 26.16 -2.87 -0.68
N ALA A 53 25.62 -4.05 -0.92
CA ALA A 53 26.40 -5.29 -1.04
C ALA A 53 27.35 -5.24 -2.23
N ALA A 54 26.88 -4.74 -3.38
CA ALA A 54 27.72 -4.61 -4.58
C ALA A 54 28.88 -3.65 -4.36
N GLU A 55 28.62 -2.53 -3.68
CA GLU A 55 29.68 -1.56 -3.37
C GLU A 55 30.69 -2.13 -2.38
N ALA A 56 30.23 -2.86 -1.36
CA ALA A 56 31.11 -3.51 -0.41
C ALA A 56 32.02 -4.53 -1.10
N LEU A 57 31.47 -5.31 -2.03
CA LEU A 57 32.23 -6.28 -2.80
C LEU A 57 33.26 -5.59 -3.67
N ARG A 58 32.89 -4.50 -4.34
CA ARG A 58 33.79 -3.72 -5.19
C ARG A 58 34.96 -3.15 -4.39
N GLN A 59 34.67 -2.64 -3.18
CA GLN A 59 35.71 -2.11 -2.30
C GLN A 59 36.65 -3.22 -1.83
N ALA A 60 36.10 -4.39 -1.49
CA ALA A 60 36.90 -5.53 -1.06
C ALA A 60 37.83 -6.02 -2.18
N GLU A 61 37.32 -6.09 -3.41
CA GLU A 61 38.12 -6.47 -4.57
C GLU A 61 39.25 -5.46 -4.85
N ALA A 62 38.92 -4.17 -4.76
CA ALA A 62 39.91 -3.13 -4.96
C ALA A 62 41.01 -3.18 -3.90
N GLN A 63 40.64 -3.43 -2.65
CA GLN A 63 41.56 -3.57 -1.54
C GLN A 63 42.46 -4.80 -1.72
N ALA A 64 41.90 -5.93 -2.14
CA ALA A 64 42.63 -7.15 -2.40
C ALA A 64 43.67 -6.93 -3.53
N ASP A 65 43.29 -6.21 -4.59
CA ASP A 65 44.21 -5.88 -5.69
C ASP A 65 45.34 -5.00 -5.21
N THR A 66 45.05 -4.03 -4.33
CA THR A 66 46.08 -3.16 -3.74
C THR A 66 47.07 -3.98 -2.90
N GLU A 67 46.58 -4.92 -2.13
CA GLU A 67 47.41 -5.79 -1.28
C GLU A 67 48.30 -6.74 -2.10
N ARG A 68 47.84 -7.14 -3.29
CA ARG A 68 48.64 -8.00 -4.18
C ARG A 68 49.81 -7.29 -4.81
N GLN A 69 49.70 -5.98 -4.91
CA GLN A 69 50.78 -5.17 -5.47
C GLN A 69 51.89 -4.93 -4.43
#